data_2d1518f70db7621eca1e963aa1e39635
#
_entry.id   2d1518f70db7621eca1e963aa1e39635
#
_cell.length_a   1.000
_cell.length_b   1.000
_cell.length_c   1.000
_cell.angle_alpha   90.00
_cell.angle_beta   90.00
_cell.angle_gamma   90.00
#
_symmetry.space_group_name_H-M   'P 1'
#
loop_
_entity.id
_entity.type
_entity.pdbx_description
1 polymer ?
#
loop_
_entity_poly.entity_id
_entity_poly.type
_entity_poly.pdbx_seq_one_letter_code
_entity_poly.pdbx_strand_id
1 'polypeptide(L)'
;MLKQFLQVLLLLVCAVYPYSLHAKMLTTEEAAEAAANFFNAGNISRLSSPSAFELVYTSQKSDGTPIYYVFNAKDGQGFIIISADDKAIPVVGYSYESSYVPDEISDVTTMMLNNAVKPVGNNITELRKRVSMQTSLTKSIKTPEWSQEAPFNSQIPNRRLVGCVGTAMATVMKYYNYPSMGN
;
A
#
# COMPACT_ATOMS: atom_id res chain seq x y z
N MET A 1 44.24 -1.44 -35.77
CA MET A 1 44.08 -0.11 -35.16
C MET A 1 42.62 0.36 -35.11
N LEU A 2 41.86 0.38 -36.21
CA LEU A 2 40.48 0.87 -36.23
C LEU A 2 39.51 0.09 -35.29
N LYS A 3 39.62 -1.26 -35.24
CA LYS A 3 38.79 -2.10 -34.33
C LYS A 3 39.08 -1.85 -32.84
N GLN A 4 40.34 -1.64 -32.50
CA GLN A 4 40.71 -1.31 -31.11
C GLN A 4 40.25 0.09 -30.73
N PHE A 5 40.32 1.07 -31.63
CA PHE A 5 39.83 2.41 -31.43
C PHE A 5 38.28 2.42 -31.22
N LEU A 6 37.55 1.63 -32.03
CA LEU A 6 36.10 1.49 -31.91
C LEU A 6 35.68 0.83 -30.60
N GLN A 7 36.43 -0.18 -30.12
CA GLN A 7 36.18 -0.80 -28.81
C GLN A 7 36.43 0.15 -27.64
N VAL A 8 37.50 0.93 -27.69
CA VAL A 8 37.79 1.93 -26.65
C VAL A 8 36.74 3.04 -26.65
N LEU A 9 36.28 3.50 -27.83
CA LEU A 9 35.24 4.48 -27.98
C LEU A 9 33.88 3.97 -27.42
N LEU A 10 33.55 2.68 -27.67
CA LEU A 10 32.34 2.06 -27.14
C LEU A 10 32.38 1.95 -25.62
N LEU A 11 33.52 1.60 -25.03
CA LEU A 11 33.70 1.54 -23.58
C LEU A 11 33.64 2.93 -22.94
N LEU A 12 34.17 3.96 -23.59
CA LEU A 12 34.09 5.34 -23.15
C LEU A 12 32.63 5.87 -23.16
N VAL A 13 31.87 5.54 -24.19
CA VAL A 13 30.45 5.90 -24.29
C VAL A 13 29.63 5.23 -23.17
N CYS A 14 29.89 3.95 -22.86
CA CYS A 14 29.24 3.27 -21.73
C CYS A 14 29.62 3.85 -20.36
N ALA A 15 30.83 4.41 -20.22
CA ALA A 15 31.27 5.01 -18.93
C ALA A 15 30.74 6.42 -18.70
N VAL A 16 30.27 7.13 -19.73
CA VAL A 16 29.77 8.51 -19.64
C VAL A 16 28.27 8.59 -19.38
N TYR A 17 27.53 7.47 -19.55
CA TYR A 17 26.12 7.45 -19.13
C TYR A 17 26.04 7.04 -17.64
N PRO A 18 25.96 7.98 -16.69
CA PRO A 18 25.59 7.64 -15.34
C PRO A 18 24.15 7.13 -15.41
N TYR A 19 23.95 5.84 -15.22
CA TYR A 19 22.63 5.32 -14.90
C TYR A 19 22.24 5.95 -13.56
N SER A 20 21.66 7.13 -13.62
CA SER A 20 21.04 7.75 -12.44
C SER A 20 19.87 6.87 -12.03
N LEU A 21 20.11 5.98 -11.09
CA LEU A 21 19.10 5.21 -10.38
C LEU A 21 18.34 6.17 -9.44
N HIS A 22 17.78 7.24 -10.01
CA HIS A 22 16.85 8.10 -9.28
C HIS A 22 15.52 7.35 -9.16
N ALA A 23 14.87 7.49 -8.03
CA ALA A 23 13.48 7.06 -7.89
C ALA A 23 12.66 7.81 -8.94
N LYS A 24 11.93 7.07 -9.75
CA LYS A 24 11.02 7.64 -10.73
C LYS A 24 9.70 7.94 -10.02
N MET A 25 9.26 9.18 -10.12
CA MET A 25 7.90 9.53 -9.72
C MET A 25 6.94 9.04 -10.81
N LEU A 26 5.92 8.29 -10.40
CA LEU A 26 4.87 7.85 -11.30
C LEU A 26 4.01 9.05 -11.70
N THR A 27 3.62 9.10 -12.96
CA THR A 27 2.54 9.98 -13.40
C THR A 27 1.18 9.44 -12.95
N THR A 28 0.15 10.26 -13.03
CA THR A 28 -1.23 9.85 -12.72
C THR A 28 -1.69 8.70 -13.61
N GLU A 29 -1.31 8.73 -14.88
CA GLU A 29 -1.64 7.70 -15.87
C GLU A 29 -0.96 6.37 -15.54
N GLU A 30 0.35 6.39 -15.22
CA GLU A 30 1.10 5.21 -14.81
C GLU A 30 0.53 4.61 -13.51
N ALA A 31 0.10 5.46 -12.58
CA ALA A 31 -0.56 5.02 -11.36
C ALA A 31 -1.94 4.39 -11.62
N ALA A 32 -2.72 4.93 -12.56
CA ALA A 32 -4.00 4.34 -12.97
C ALA A 32 -3.81 2.98 -13.69
N GLU A 33 -2.74 2.83 -14.49
CA GLU A 33 -2.37 1.53 -15.06
C GLU A 33 -1.97 0.51 -13.98
N ALA A 34 -1.22 0.93 -12.97
CA ALA A 34 -0.86 0.08 -11.84
C ALA A 34 -2.10 -0.38 -11.06
N ALA A 35 -3.08 0.51 -10.87
CA ALA A 35 -4.37 0.21 -10.27
C ALA A 35 -5.14 -0.86 -11.07
N ALA A 36 -5.27 -0.67 -12.38
CA ALA A 36 -5.94 -1.61 -13.26
C ALA A 36 -5.26 -2.99 -13.25
N ASN A 37 -3.92 -3.03 -13.30
CA ASN A 37 -3.15 -4.26 -13.25
C ASN A 37 -3.33 -5.01 -11.94
N PHE A 38 -3.42 -4.30 -10.81
CA PHE A 38 -3.68 -4.90 -9.50
C PHE A 38 -5.04 -5.61 -9.46
N PHE A 39 -6.11 -4.94 -9.90
CA PHE A 39 -7.44 -5.53 -9.90
C PHE A 39 -7.61 -6.62 -10.95
N ASN A 40 -6.93 -6.51 -12.10
CA ASN A 40 -6.91 -7.57 -13.11
C ASN A 40 -6.23 -8.84 -12.56
N ALA A 41 -5.11 -8.72 -11.86
CA ALA A 41 -4.46 -9.83 -11.18
C ALA A 41 -5.34 -10.49 -10.12
N GLY A 42 -6.24 -9.72 -9.48
CA GLY A 42 -7.27 -10.20 -8.55
C GLY A 42 -8.54 -10.74 -9.22
N ASN A 43 -8.57 -10.86 -10.56
CA ASN A 43 -9.74 -11.28 -11.36
C ASN A 43 -10.96 -10.35 -11.22
N ILE A 44 -10.75 -9.07 -10.93
CA ILE A 44 -11.83 -8.06 -10.84
C ILE A 44 -11.95 -7.36 -12.19
N SER A 45 -12.60 -8.03 -13.15
CA SER A 45 -12.66 -7.60 -14.55
C SER A 45 -13.28 -6.21 -14.77
N ARG A 46 -14.22 -5.77 -13.91
CA ARG A 46 -14.82 -4.44 -13.98
C ARG A 46 -13.80 -3.31 -13.75
N LEU A 47 -12.70 -3.58 -13.07
CA LEU A 47 -11.62 -2.65 -12.72
C LEU A 47 -10.29 -2.96 -13.45
N SER A 48 -10.33 -3.73 -14.52
CA SER A 48 -9.13 -4.15 -15.27
C SER A 48 -8.64 -3.12 -16.30
N SER A 49 -9.29 -1.95 -16.40
CA SER A 49 -8.90 -0.86 -17.29
C SER A 49 -8.58 0.41 -16.51
N PRO A 50 -7.54 1.18 -16.89
CA PRO A 50 -7.27 2.50 -16.30
C PRO A 50 -8.47 3.46 -16.40
N SER A 51 -9.26 3.35 -17.46
CA SER A 51 -10.47 4.16 -17.66
C SER A 51 -11.61 3.90 -16.68
N ALA A 52 -11.53 2.78 -15.91
CA ALA A 52 -12.50 2.47 -14.87
C ALA A 52 -12.31 3.31 -13.59
N PHE A 53 -11.21 4.06 -13.51
CA PHE A 53 -10.85 4.83 -12.34
C PHE A 53 -10.98 6.32 -12.53
N GLU A 54 -11.24 7.03 -11.44
CA GLU A 54 -11.21 8.47 -11.32
C GLU A 54 -10.25 8.87 -10.20
N LEU A 55 -9.32 9.79 -10.49
CA LEU A 55 -8.45 10.36 -9.46
C LEU A 55 -9.28 11.27 -8.55
N VAL A 56 -9.37 10.93 -7.26
CA VAL A 56 -10.15 11.70 -6.29
C VAL A 56 -9.29 12.44 -5.28
N TYR A 57 -8.02 12.01 -5.09
CA TYR A 57 -7.12 12.67 -4.17
C TYR A 57 -5.66 12.44 -4.54
N THR A 58 -4.82 13.45 -4.31
CA THR A 58 -3.37 13.35 -4.40
C THR A 58 -2.76 13.92 -3.13
N SER A 59 -2.07 13.08 -2.37
CA SER A 59 -1.24 13.54 -1.26
C SER A 59 0.07 14.09 -1.79
N GLN A 60 0.48 15.25 -1.29
CA GLN A 60 1.69 15.95 -1.74
C GLN A 60 2.53 16.41 -0.56
N LYS A 61 3.85 16.52 -0.80
CA LYS A 61 4.78 17.23 0.08
C LYS A 61 4.58 18.73 -0.04
N SER A 62 5.22 19.49 0.86
CA SER A 62 5.19 20.96 0.84
C SER A 62 5.75 21.58 -0.44
N ASP A 63 6.59 20.85 -1.17
CA ASP A 63 7.19 21.25 -2.45
C ASP A 63 6.32 20.89 -3.67
N GLY A 64 5.12 20.31 -3.44
CA GLY A 64 4.21 19.85 -4.49
C GLY A 64 4.52 18.47 -5.03
N THR A 65 5.58 17.80 -4.54
CA THR A 65 5.90 16.42 -4.96
C THR A 65 4.82 15.46 -4.50
N PRO A 66 4.22 14.64 -5.39
CA PRO A 66 3.20 13.67 -5.00
C PRO A 66 3.79 12.58 -4.11
N ILE A 67 3.02 12.14 -3.12
CA ILE A 67 3.35 11.04 -2.21
C ILE A 67 2.57 9.78 -2.61
N TYR A 68 1.28 9.92 -2.83
CA TYR A 68 0.40 8.86 -3.33
C TYR A 68 -0.82 9.45 -4.04
N TYR A 69 -1.42 8.62 -4.88
CA TYR A 69 -2.65 8.89 -5.59
C TYR A 69 -3.76 8.02 -5.07
N VAL A 70 -4.98 8.54 -4.99
CA VAL A 70 -6.17 7.77 -4.64
C VAL A 70 -7.15 7.81 -5.79
N PHE A 71 -7.51 6.64 -6.26
CA PHE A 71 -8.48 6.46 -7.32
C PHE A 71 -9.73 5.78 -6.78
N ASN A 72 -10.90 6.33 -7.09
CA ASN A 72 -12.16 5.64 -6.93
C ASN A 72 -12.55 4.91 -8.22
N ALA A 73 -13.23 3.80 -8.07
CA ALA A 73 -13.89 3.16 -9.19
C ALA A 73 -15.09 4.02 -9.64
N LYS A 74 -15.22 4.27 -10.95
CA LYS A 74 -16.30 5.09 -11.52
C LYS A 74 -17.69 4.51 -11.34
N ASP A 75 -17.78 3.20 -11.09
CA ASP A 75 -19.02 2.52 -10.73
C ASP A 75 -19.44 2.71 -9.27
N GLY A 76 -18.64 3.46 -8.48
CA GLY A 76 -18.90 3.74 -7.08
C GLY A 76 -18.54 2.59 -6.12
N GLN A 77 -17.97 1.50 -6.61
CA GLN A 77 -17.66 0.32 -5.81
C GLN A 77 -16.16 0.02 -5.78
N GLY A 78 -15.48 0.65 -4.85
CA GLY A 78 -14.08 0.40 -4.58
C GLY A 78 -13.19 1.61 -4.76
N PHE A 79 -12.03 1.54 -4.12
CA PHE A 79 -10.94 2.50 -4.29
C PHE A 79 -9.59 1.81 -4.23
N ILE A 80 -8.55 2.50 -4.65
CA ILE A 80 -7.16 2.06 -4.51
C ILE A 80 -6.24 3.25 -4.27
N ILE A 81 -5.24 3.04 -3.42
CA ILE A 81 -4.20 4.00 -3.09
C ILE A 81 -2.87 3.50 -3.67
N ILE A 82 -2.32 4.24 -4.61
CA ILE A 82 -1.07 3.91 -5.31
C ILE A 82 0.03 4.88 -4.87
N SER A 83 1.19 4.35 -4.47
CA SER A 83 2.37 5.16 -4.19
C SER A 83 2.83 5.92 -5.43
N ALA A 84 3.23 7.19 -5.27
CA ALA A 84 3.82 7.95 -6.35
C ALA A 84 5.32 7.66 -6.57
N ASP A 85 5.98 6.92 -5.67
CA ASP A 85 7.39 6.57 -5.74
C ASP A 85 7.55 5.11 -6.15
N ASP A 86 8.27 4.83 -7.25
CA ASP A 86 8.53 3.47 -7.77
C ASP A 86 9.37 2.59 -6.83
N LYS A 87 10.01 3.18 -5.82
CA LYS A 87 10.78 2.48 -4.77
C LYS A 87 9.95 2.18 -3.53
N ALA A 88 8.74 2.69 -3.43
CA ALA A 88 7.82 2.38 -2.34
C ALA A 88 6.96 1.15 -2.66
N ILE A 89 6.18 0.70 -1.69
CA ILE A 89 5.17 -0.34 -1.90
C ILE A 89 4.11 0.20 -2.88
N PRO A 90 3.89 -0.44 -4.04
CA PRO A 90 3.03 0.12 -5.08
C PRO A 90 1.59 0.36 -4.61
N VAL A 91 0.96 -0.63 -3.98
CA VAL A 91 -0.41 -0.54 -3.47
C VAL A 91 -0.37 -0.39 -1.97
N VAL A 92 -0.82 0.77 -1.49
CA VAL A 92 -0.82 1.14 -0.06
C VAL A 92 -2.10 0.66 0.63
N GLY A 93 -3.20 0.70 -0.09
CA GLY A 93 -4.50 0.25 0.40
C GLY A 93 -5.53 0.17 -0.70
N TYR A 94 -6.59 -0.60 -0.48
CA TYR A 94 -7.68 -0.74 -1.45
C TYR A 94 -8.97 -1.22 -0.77
N SER A 95 -10.07 -1.03 -1.45
CA SER A 95 -11.38 -1.63 -1.14
C SER A 95 -12.04 -2.10 -2.43
N TYR A 96 -12.86 -3.14 -2.33
CA TYR A 96 -13.69 -3.62 -3.44
C TYR A 96 -15.14 -3.09 -3.38
N GLU A 97 -15.51 -2.46 -2.27
CA GLU A 97 -16.91 -2.17 -1.94
C GLU A 97 -17.19 -0.69 -1.71
N SER A 98 -16.26 0.03 -1.06
CA SER A 98 -16.44 1.42 -0.63
C SER A 98 -15.61 2.39 -1.46
N SER A 99 -16.12 3.59 -1.69
CA SER A 99 -15.36 4.71 -2.25
C SER A 99 -14.55 5.43 -1.17
N TYR A 100 -13.46 6.05 -1.56
CA TYR A 100 -12.67 6.92 -0.70
C TYR A 100 -13.28 8.32 -0.70
N VAL A 101 -13.50 8.89 0.47
CA VAL A 101 -14.02 10.24 0.68
C VAL A 101 -12.94 11.05 1.40
N PRO A 102 -12.26 11.99 0.73
CA PRO A 102 -11.12 12.72 1.30
C PRO A 102 -11.44 13.44 2.62
N ASP A 103 -12.60 14.06 2.73
CA ASP A 103 -13.01 14.85 3.89
C ASP A 103 -13.38 14.01 5.13
N GLU A 104 -13.56 12.71 4.97
CA GLU A 104 -13.85 11.78 6.06
C GLU A 104 -12.60 11.10 6.65
N ILE A 105 -11.43 11.38 6.07
CA ILE A 105 -10.18 10.75 6.50
C ILE A 105 -9.55 11.53 7.64
N SER A 106 -9.29 10.84 8.75
CA SER A 106 -8.66 11.44 9.91
C SER A 106 -7.17 11.79 9.65
N ASP A 107 -6.67 12.79 10.38
CA ASP A 107 -5.23 13.15 10.35
C ASP A 107 -4.33 11.96 10.69
N VAL A 108 -4.77 11.09 11.60
CA VAL A 108 -4.04 9.87 11.99
C VAL A 108 -3.94 8.91 10.80
N THR A 109 -5.03 8.70 10.06
CA THR A 109 -5.01 7.85 8.86
C THR A 109 -4.11 8.45 7.79
N THR A 110 -4.18 9.74 7.55
CA THR A 110 -3.29 10.46 6.62
C THR A 110 -1.82 10.30 7.01
N MET A 111 -1.50 10.44 8.29
CA MET A 111 -0.13 10.22 8.81
C MET A 111 0.32 8.77 8.60
N MET A 112 -0.54 7.78 8.83
CA MET A 112 -0.24 6.36 8.60
C MET A 112 0.01 6.08 7.12
N LEU A 113 -0.81 6.60 6.21
CA LEU A 113 -0.63 6.47 4.77
C LEU A 113 0.68 7.11 4.31
N ASN A 114 0.99 8.34 4.75
CA ASN A 114 2.25 9.01 4.43
C ASN A 114 3.48 8.23 4.94
N ASN A 115 3.36 7.51 6.05
CA ASN A 115 4.43 6.64 6.55
C ASN A 115 4.55 5.35 5.75
N ALA A 116 3.45 4.78 5.29
CA ALA A 116 3.43 3.53 4.51
C ALA A 116 4.11 3.67 3.14
N VAL A 117 4.06 4.86 2.53
CA VAL A 117 4.70 5.14 1.22
C VAL A 117 6.15 5.57 1.31
N LYS A 118 6.79 5.53 2.47
CA LYS A 118 8.22 5.83 2.56
C LYS A 118 9.02 4.80 1.75
N PRO A 119 10.02 5.25 0.98
CA PRO A 119 10.89 4.34 0.24
C PRO A 119 11.49 3.31 1.18
N VAL A 120 11.32 2.06 0.86
CA VAL A 120 11.88 0.94 1.62
C VAL A 120 13.30 0.68 1.13
N GLY A 121 14.19 1.66 1.23
CA GLY A 121 15.61 1.55 0.93
C GLY A 121 15.97 0.59 -0.23
N ASN A 122 17.24 0.22 -0.38
CA ASN A 122 17.71 -0.73 -1.41
C ASN A 122 17.19 -2.19 -1.23
N ASN A 123 16.25 -2.43 -0.33
CA ASN A 123 15.74 -3.74 0.06
C ASN A 123 14.37 -4.11 -0.52
N ILE A 124 13.86 -3.38 -1.54
CA ILE A 124 12.57 -3.74 -2.18
C ILE A 124 12.59 -5.18 -2.72
N THR A 125 13.71 -5.62 -3.29
CA THR A 125 13.85 -7.00 -3.78
C THR A 125 13.73 -8.00 -2.64
N GLU A 126 14.29 -7.69 -1.47
CA GLU A 126 14.21 -8.52 -0.28
C GLU A 126 12.80 -8.50 0.34
N LEU A 127 12.15 -7.34 0.36
CA LEU A 127 10.75 -7.22 0.78
C LEU A 127 9.80 -7.96 -0.17
N ARG A 128 9.96 -7.81 -1.48
CA ARG A 128 9.19 -8.59 -2.48
C ARG A 128 9.39 -10.09 -2.28
N LYS A 129 10.62 -10.52 -1.99
CA LYS A 129 10.93 -11.91 -1.68
C LYS A 129 10.26 -12.36 -0.38
N ARG A 130 10.28 -11.53 0.67
CA ARG A 130 9.58 -11.81 1.94
C ARG A 130 8.07 -11.85 1.77
N VAL A 131 7.49 -10.91 1.03
CA VAL A 131 6.04 -10.91 0.73
C VAL A 131 5.66 -12.13 -0.10
N SER A 132 6.43 -12.51 -1.12
CA SER A 132 6.18 -13.74 -1.89
C SER A 132 6.34 -15.03 -1.08
N MET A 133 7.27 -15.06 -0.12
CA MET A 133 7.40 -16.15 0.85
C MET A 133 6.25 -16.15 1.87
N GLN A 134 5.77 -14.98 2.29
CA GLN A 134 4.67 -14.86 3.24
C GLN A 134 3.32 -15.28 2.64
N THR A 135 3.10 -15.06 1.33
CA THR A 135 1.90 -15.58 0.63
C THR A 135 1.86 -17.11 0.58
N SER A 136 3.02 -17.78 0.60
CA SER A 136 3.08 -19.24 0.71
C SER A 136 2.90 -19.78 2.14
N LEU A 137 3.00 -18.90 3.15
CA LEU A 137 2.91 -19.21 4.58
C LEU A 137 1.63 -18.67 5.24
N THR A 138 0.68 -18.13 4.49
CA THR A 138 -0.62 -17.71 5.04
C THR A 138 -1.45 -18.93 5.44
N LYS A 139 -1.06 -19.51 6.57
CA LYS A 139 -1.97 -20.32 7.35
C LYS A 139 -3.09 -19.40 7.81
N SER A 140 -4.30 -19.65 7.35
CA SER A 140 -5.46 -18.90 7.83
C SER A 140 -5.50 -18.97 9.35
N ILE A 141 -5.23 -17.83 9.99
CA ILE A 141 -5.29 -17.72 11.45
C ILE A 141 -6.77 -17.59 11.80
N LYS A 142 -7.32 -18.61 12.46
CA LYS A 142 -8.66 -18.49 13.05
C LYS A 142 -8.59 -17.54 14.25
N THR A 143 -8.98 -16.31 14.02
CA THR A 143 -9.14 -15.31 15.08
C THR A 143 -10.56 -15.33 15.63
N PRO A 144 -10.79 -14.97 16.91
CA PRO A 144 -12.14 -14.80 17.42
C PRO A 144 -12.84 -13.64 16.71
N GLU A 145 -14.12 -13.79 16.44
CA GLU A 145 -14.99 -12.76 15.83
C GLU A 145 -15.44 -11.73 16.89
N TRP A 146 -14.49 -11.00 17.45
CA TRP A 146 -14.78 -9.99 18.46
C TRP A 146 -15.03 -8.63 17.80
N SER A 147 -16.04 -7.93 18.33
CA SER A 147 -16.39 -6.57 17.91
C SER A 147 -16.10 -5.55 19.00
N GLN A 148 -16.32 -4.28 18.70
CA GLN A 148 -16.15 -3.19 19.65
C GLN A 148 -17.43 -2.91 20.46
N GLU A 149 -18.54 -3.53 20.08
CA GLU A 149 -19.88 -3.34 20.62
C GLU A 149 -20.27 -4.47 21.58
N ALA A 150 -21.54 -4.48 21.97
CA ALA A 150 -22.08 -5.53 22.82
C ALA A 150 -21.95 -6.94 22.16
N PRO A 151 -21.61 -7.98 22.93
CA PRO A 151 -21.42 -8.01 24.38
C PRO A 151 -20.03 -7.60 24.86
N PHE A 152 -19.07 -7.36 23.95
CA PHE A 152 -17.63 -7.21 24.25
C PHE A 152 -17.29 -5.93 25.01
N ASN A 153 -18.14 -4.91 24.95
CA ASN A 153 -18.00 -3.66 25.67
C ASN A 153 -18.72 -3.63 27.02
N SER A 154 -19.18 -4.74 27.53
CA SER A 154 -20.01 -4.81 28.76
C SER A 154 -19.30 -4.25 29.99
N GLN A 155 -17.97 -4.33 30.06
CA GLN A 155 -17.14 -3.83 31.15
C GLN A 155 -16.60 -2.41 30.93
N ILE A 156 -16.89 -1.82 29.77
CA ILE A 156 -16.48 -0.45 29.46
C ILE A 156 -17.46 0.54 30.08
N PRO A 157 -16.99 1.58 30.79
CA PRO A 157 -17.84 2.60 31.37
C PRO A 157 -18.79 3.21 30.32
N ASN A 158 -20.06 3.30 30.65
CA ASN A 158 -21.12 3.78 29.77
C ASN A 158 -21.30 2.97 28.46
N ARG A 159 -20.81 1.74 28.41
CA ARG A 159 -20.84 0.85 27.23
C ARG A 159 -20.36 1.52 25.95
N ARG A 160 -19.34 2.37 26.05
CA ARG A 160 -18.67 2.93 24.88
C ARG A 160 -18.00 1.83 24.07
N LEU A 161 -17.63 2.13 22.83
CA LEU A 161 -16.87 1.21 21.99
C LEU A 161 -15.52 0.86 22.66
N VAL A 162 -15.11 -0.40 22.56
CA VAL A 162 -13.79 -0.87 23.07
C VAL A 162 -12.63 -0.11 22.42
N GLY A 163 -12.82 0.31 21.18
CA GLY A 163 -11.79 0.87 20.32
C GLY A 163 -11.10 -0.20 19.46
N CYS A 164 -10.86 0.13 18.19
CA CYS A 164 -10.32 -0.82 17.22
C CYS A 164 -8.96 -1.38 17.63
N VAL A 165 -8.08 -0.56 18.20
CA VAL A 165 -6.76 -0.99 18.67
C VAL A 165 -6.89 -1.99 19.82
N GLY A 166 -7.75 -1.71 20.81
CA GLY A 166 -8.02 -2.60 21.94
C GLY A 166 -8.57 -3.95 21.48
N THR A 167 -9.52 -3.94 20.55
CA THR A 167 -10.11 -5.16 19.98
C THR A 167 -9.08 -5.98 19.19
N ALA A 168 -8.29 -5.33 18.33
CA ALA A 168 -7.24 -6.01 17.56
C ALA A 168 -6.17 -6.60 18.49
N MET A 169 -5.73 -5.86 19.49
CA MET A 169 -4.74 -6.32 20.45
C MET A 169 -5.24 -7.54 21.25
N ALA A 170 -6.48 -7.47 21.75
CA ALA A 170 -7.10 -8.60 22.46
C ALA A 170 -7.21 -9.84 21.55
N THR A 171 -7.55 -9.68 20.28
CA THR A 171 -7.63 -10.75 19.29
C THR A 171 -6.27 -11.44 19.10
N VAL A 172 -5.19 -10.67 18.97
CA VAL A 172 -3.82 -11.18 18.87
C VAL A 172 -3.40 -11.90 20.15
N MET A 173 -3.66 -11.28 21.32
CA MET A 173 -3.36 -11.89 22.62
C MET A 173 -4.08 -13.21 22.80
N LYS A 174 -5.36 -13.29 22.40
CA LYS A 174 -6.15 -14.54 22.45
C LYS A 174 -5.56 -15.61 21.55
N TYR A 175 -5.16 -15.25 20.35
CA TYR A 175 -4.55 -16.20 19.41
C TYR A 175 -3.28 -16.84 19.98
N TYR A 176 -2.43 -16.04 20.62
CA TYR A 176 -1.18 -16.52 21.23
C TYR A 176 -1.34 -17.05 22.67
N ASN A 177 -2.54 -17.02 23.23
CA ASN A 177 -2.82 -17.33 24.65
C ASN A 177 -1.89 -16.56 25.61
N TYR A 178 -1.69 -15.28 25.34
CA TYR A 178 -0.81 -14.42 26.13
C TYR A 178 -1.57 -13.16 26.62
N PRO A 179 -1.42 -12.76 27.90
CA PRO A 179 -0.73 -13.50 28.96
C PRO A 179 -1.44 -14.79 29.34
N SER A 180 -0.71 -15.76 29.88
CA SER A 180 -1.28 -17.06 30.29
C SER A 180 -2.25 -16.95 31.47
N MET A 181 -2.12 -15.88 32.26
CA MET A 181 -3.05 -15.50 33.34
C MET A 181 -3.31 -14.00 33.26
N GLY A 182 -4.55 -13.59 33.53
CA GLY A 182 -4.93 -12.20 33.74
C GLY A 182 -4.57 -11.73 35.16
N ASN A 183 -4.41 -10.40 35.33
CA ASN A 183 -4.30 -9.77 36.64
C ASN A 183 -5.67 -9.69 37.29
#